data_ba1f51b81a306592e1faf48ced34b0a1
#
_entry.id   ba1f51b81a306592e1faf48ced34b0a1
#
_cell.length_a   1.000
_cell.length_b   1.000
_cell.length_c   1.000
_cell.angle_alpha   90.00
_cell.angle_beta   90.00
_cell.angle_gamma   90.00
#
_symmetry.space_group_name_H-M   'P 1'
#
loop_
_entity.id
_entity.type
_entity.pdbx_description
1 polymer ?
#
loop_
_entity_poly.entity_id
_entity_poly.type
_entity_poly.pdbx_seq_one_letter_code
_entity_poly.pdbx_strand_id
1 'polypeptide(L)'
;MMHTRQLFQCFIVMVFGWATFAHAEPKLLEPEQAFQVKVRQRHNDNVTAHFTIADNYYLYRDRMRIAVKDTPGVVIQSVHFPAGIMKQDPNFGRMEIYKNAVAVNIVLKRPAGTQKVTLVIDYQGCEEKTGVCYPPMQKALMLTLKD
;
A
#
# COMPACT_ATOMS: atom_id res chain seq x y z
N MET A 1 70.51 27.95 47.93
CA MET A 1 69.19 28.20 48.53
C MET A 1 68.30 28.83 47.50
N MET A 2 67.57 28.05 46.71
CA MET A 2 66.56 28.60 45.86
C MET A 2 65.50 27.48 45.62
N HIS A 3 64.27 27.68 46.17
CA HIS A 3 63.19 26.81 46.04
C HIS A 3 62.45 27.02 44.73
N THR A 4 62.51 26.04 43.82
CA THR A 4 61.74 26.05 42.58
C THR A 4 60.43 25.35 42.83
N ARG A 5 59.36 26.13 42.96
CA ARG A 5 57.96 25.62 43.02
C ARG A 5 57.50 25.26 41.62
N GLN A 6 57.37 23.97 41.31
CA GLN A 6 56.71 23.52 40.09
C GLN A 6 55.17 23.60 40.28
N LEU A 7 54.57 24.45 39.47
CA LEU A 7 53.14 24.55 39.31
C LEU A 7 52.65 23.43 38.38
N PHE A 8 51.94 22.46 38.93
CA PHE A 8 51.28 21.43 38.16
C PHE A 8 49.99 22.01 37.61
N GLN A 9 49.96 22.37 36.32
CA GLN A 9 48.73 22.76 35.63
C GLN A 9 47.95 21.52 35.21
N CYS A 10 46.86 21.22 35.93
CA CYS A 10 45.86 20.22 35.50
C CYS A 10 45.10 20.75 34.29
N PHE A 11 45.38 20.19 33.12
CA PHE A 11 44.59 20.41 31.93
C PHE A 11 43.37 19.49 32.00
N ILE A 12 42.19 20.04 32.34
CA ILE A 12 40.92 19.34 32.25
C ILE A 12 40.50 19.37 30.77
N VAL A 13 40.66 18.22 30.07
CA VAL A 13 40.13 18.02 28.73
C VAL A 13 38.63 17.74 28.85
N MET A 14 37.82 18.75 28.58
CA MET A 14 36.37 18.61 28.50
C MET A 14 36.03 17.92 27.17
N VAL A 15 35.81 16.61 27.22
CA VAL A 15 35.30 15.84 26.06
C VAL A 15 33.82 16.15 25.88
N PHE A 16 33.54 17.05 24.96
CA PHE A 16 32.15 17.28 24.48
C PHE A 16 31.71 16.07 23.67
N GLY A 17 30.98 15.16 24.30
CA GLY A 17 30.32 14.04 23.61
C GLY A 17 29.21 14.58 22.72
N TRP A 18 29.42 14.55 21.41
CA TRP A 18 28.35 14.79 20.44
C TRP A 18 27.43 13.57 20.43
N ALA A 19 26.30 13.70 21.11
CA ALA A 19 25.21 12.72 20.98
C ALA A 19 24.62 12.87 19.55
N THR A 20 25.01 11.97 18.66
CA THR A 20 24.37 11.83 17.36
C THR A 20 22.99 11.24 17.59
N PHE A 21 21.95 12.07 17.53
CA PHE A 21 20.58 11.58 17.46
C PHE A 21 20.41 10.87 16.10
N ALA A 22 20.47 9.54 16.12
CA ALA A 22 20.09 8.73 14.98
C ALA A 22 18.57 8.94 14.78
N HIS A 23 18.21 9.78 13.82
CA HIS A 23 16.85 9.81 13.32
C HIS A 23 16.64 8.50 12.58
N ALA A 24 15.87 7.59 13.17
CA ALA A 24 15.38 6.43 12.45
C ALA A 24 14.43 6.95 11.37
N GLU A 25 14.83 6.84 10.10
CA GLU A 25 13.92 7.09 8.99
C GLU A 25 12.68 6.20 9.15
N PRO A 26 11.46 6.74 8.95
CA PRO A 26 10.26 5.95 9.05
C PRO A 26 10.32 4.84 8.00
N LYS A 27 10.42 3.60 8.47
CA LYS A 27 10.46 2.42 7.60
C LYS A 27 9.09 2.24 6.96
N LEU A 28 9.03 2.39 5.64
CA LEU A 28 7.82 2.09 4.87
C LEU A 28 7.46 0.61 5.05
N LEU A 29 6.16 0.31 5.07
CA LEU A 29 5.67 -1.06 5.07
C LEU A 29 5.97 -1.72 3.72
N GLU A 30 6.15 -3.04 3.72
CA GLU A 30 6.17 -3.78 2.46
C GLU A 30 4.82 -3.65 1.74
N PRO A 31 4.78 -3.67 0.40
CA PRO A 31 3.55 -3.48 -0.37
C PRO A 31 2.39 -4.37 0.08
N GLU A 32 2.68 -5.64 0.40
CA GLU A 32 1.69 -6.62 0.86
C GLU A 32 1.19 -6.35 2.28
N GLN A 33 1.90 -5.57 3.06
CA GLN A 33 1.48 -5.12 4.38
C GLN A 33 0.69 -3.82 4.29
N ALA A 34 1.12 -2.91 3.40
CA ALA A 34 0.46 -1.63 3.18
C ALA A 34 -0.91 -1.80 2.49
N PHE A 35 -1.00 -2.75 1.54
CA PHE A 35 -2.17 -2.94 0.68
C PHE A 35 -2.53 -4.42 0.56
N GLN A 36 -3.41 -4.89 1.41
CA GLN A 36 -3.91 -6.26 1.33
C GLN A 36 -5.15 -6.31 0.46
N VAL A 37 -5.22 -7.28 -0.45
CA VAL A 37 -6.42 -7.51 -1.27
C VAL A 37 -6.86 -8.97 -1.18
N LYS A 38 -8.16 -9.17 -1.01
CA LYS A 38 -8.82 -10.49 -0.99
C LYS A 38 -10.03 -10.43 -1.91
N VAL A 39 -10.27 -11.52 -2.65
CA VAL A 39 -11.44 -11.67 -3.50
C VAL A 39 -12.38 -12.71 -2.92
N ARG A 40 -13.67 -12.43 -2.99
CA ARG A 40 -14.72 -13.35 -2.51
C ARG A 40 -15.92 -13.29 -3.44
N GLN A 41 -16.50 -14.45 -3.73
CA GLN A 41 -17.82 -14.52 -4.35
C GLN A 41 -18.87 -14.11 -3.31
N ARG A 42 -19.82 -13.28 -3.71
CA ARG A 42 -20.98 -12.89 -2.88
C ARG A 42 -22.15 -13.83 -3.15
N HIS A 43 -22.62 -13.86 -4.35
CA HIS A 43 -23.62 -14.80 -4.85
C HIS A 43 -23.59 -14.82 -6.38
N ASN A 44 -23.89 -15.96 -6.97
CA ASN A 44 -23.86 -16.15 -8.43
C ASN A 44 -22.54 -15.63 -9.04
N ASP A 45 -22.63 -14.71 -10.00
CA ASP A 45 -21.49 -14.14 -10.71
C ASP A 45 -20.96 -12.83 -10.10
N ASN A 46 -21.44 -12.48 -8.90
CA ASN A 46 -20.99 -11.28 -8.19
C ASN A 46 -19.81 -11.61 -7.28
N VAL A 47 -18.73 -10.92 -7.52
CA VAL A 47 -17.46 -11.02 -6.78
C VAL A 47 -17.12 -9.67 -6.17
N THR A 48 -16.53 -9.69 -5.00
CA THR A 48 -16.01 -8.47 -4.36
C THR A 48 -14.49 -8.61 -4.16
N ALA A 49 -13.74 -7.63 -4.65
CA ALA A 49 -12.35 -7.40 -4.27
C ALA A 49 -12.33 -6.45 -3.08
N HIS A 50 -11.92 -6.94 -1.94
CA HIS A 50 -11.82 -6.17 -0.70
C HIS A 50 -10.37 -5.81 -0.43
N PHE A 51 -10.07 -4.52 -0.39
CA PHE A 51 -8.77 -3.99 0.01
C PHE A 51 -8.81 -3.55 1.46
N THR A 52 -7.77 -3.92 2.20
CA THR A 52 -7.44 -3.35 3.49
C THR A 52 -6.17 -2.53 3.32
N ILE A 53 -6.24 -1.26 3.71
CA ILE A 53 -5.19 -0.28 3.51
C ILE A 53 -4.67 0.11 4.89
N ALA A 54 -3.37 0.02 5.09
CA ALA A 54 -2.74 0.35 6.36
C ALA A 54 -2.94 1.83 6.73
N ASP A 55 -2.86 2.14 8.02
CA ASP A 55 -2.93 3.51 8.52
C ASP A 55 -1.85 4.39 7.89
N ASN A 56 -2.22 5.60 7.49
CA ASN A 56 -1.39 6.56 6.76
C ASN A 56 -1.03 6.15 5.33
N TYR A 57 -1.71 5.14 4.76
CA TYR A 57 -1.59 4.77 3.35
C TYR A 57 -2.89 5.05 2.61
N TYR A 58 -2.79 5.17 1.30
CA TYR A 58 -3.96 5.32 0.42
C TYR A 58 -3.71 4.71 -0.95
N LEU A 59 -4.81 4.30 -1.61
CA LEU A 59 -4.81 3.82 -3.00
C LEU A 59 -5.44 4.87 -3.90
N TYR A 60 -4.90 5.04 -5.10
CA TYR A 60 -5.52 5.87 -6.15
C TYR A 60 -6.61 5.09 -6.87
N ARG A 61 -7.84 5.61 -6.87
CA ARG A 61 -8.97 4.99 -7.57
C ARG A 61 -8.68 4.81 -9.07
N ASP A 62 -8.15 5.82 -9.72
CA ASP A 62 -7.90 5.82 -11.16
C ASP A 62 -6.72 4.95 -11.58
N ARG A 63 -5.94 4.45 -10.61
CA ARG A 63 -4.84 3.52 -10.83
C ARG A 63 -5.21 2.07 -10.54
N MET A 64 -6.48 1.82 -10.22
CA MET A 64 -6.98 0.47 -10.00
C MET A 64 -7.56 -0.09 -11.29
N ARG A 65 -7.18 -1.32 -11.64
CA ARG A 65 -7.68 -2.09 -12.78
C ARG A 65 -7.93 -3.52 -12.35
N ILE A 66 -8.97 -4.13 -12.90
CA ILE A 66 -9.28 -5.55 -12.64
C ILE A 66 -9.52 -6.21 -13.99
N ALA A 67 -8.87 -7.35 -14.20
CA ALA A 67 -8.99 -8.16 -15.41
C ALA A 67 -9.12 -9.65 -15.06
N VAL A 68 -9.68 -10.43 -15.97
CA VAL A 68 -9.63 -11.90 -15.93
C VAL A 68 -8.37 -12.36 -16.66
N LYS A 69 -7.66 -13.33 -16.07
CA LYS A 69 -6.49 -13.94 -16.67
C LYS A 69 -6.67 -15.46 -16.77
N ASP A 70 -6.21 -16.04 -17.87
CA ASP A 70 -6.09 -17.50 -18.08
C ASP A 70 -7.39 -18.28 -17.73
N THR A 71 -8.57 -17.67 -17.96
CA THR A 71 -9.86 -18.29 -17.70
C THR A 71 -10.76 -18.14 -18.93
N PRO A 72 -10.65 -19.05 -19.90
CA PRO A 72 -11.41 -18.97 -21.15
C PRO A 72 -12.92 -18.86 -20.93
N GLY A 73 -13.58 -18.00 -21.70
CA GLY A 73 -15.04 -17.81 -21.65
C GLY A 73 -15.55 -16.97 -20.48
N VAL A 74 -14.71 -16.65 -19.49
CA VAL A 74 -15.07 -15.73 -18.41
C VAL A 74 -14.69 -14.30 -18.80
N VAL A 75 -15.64 -13.38 -18.66
CA VAL A 75 -15.43 -11.95 -18.90
C VAL A 75 -15.98 -11.12 -17.74
N ILE A 76 -15.39 -9.97 -17.52
CA ILE A 76 -15.94 -8.97 -16.61
C ILE A 76 -17.04 -8.21 -17.33
N GLN A 77 -18.25 -8.28 -16.83
CA GLN A 77 -19.41 -7.54 -17.36
C GLN A 77 -19.40 -6.10 -16.85
N SER A 78 -19.08 -5.91 -15.57
CA SER A 78 -18.96 -4.58 -14.96
C SER A 78 -18.05 -4.60 -13.74
N VAL A 79 -17.43 -3.45 -13.47
CA VAL A 79 -16.68 -3.17 -12.24
C VAL A 79 -17.23 -1.90 -11.63
N HIS A 80 -17.63 -1.97 -10.38
CA HIS A 80 -18.16 -0.82 -9.65
C HIS A 80 -17.21 -0.43 -8.52
N PHE A 81 -16.57 0.71 -8.71
CA PHE A 81 -15.75 1.39 -7.71
C PHE A 81 -16.64 2.35 -6.91
N PRO A 82 -16.69 2.25 -5.57
CA PRO A 82 -17.42 3.22 -4.78
C PRO A 82 -16.77 4.61 -4.87
N ALA A 83 -17.50 5.63 -4.44
CA ALA A 83 -16.94 6.97 -4.33
C ALA A 83 -15.81 6.99 -3.29
N GLY A 84 -14.71 7.62 -3.63
CA GLY A 84 -13.56 7.82 -2.76
C GLY A 84 -13.52 9.23 -2.16
N ILE A 85 -12.39 9.59 -1.62
CA ILE A 85 -12.10 10.91 -1.05
C ILE A 85 -11.25 11.70 -2.03
N MET A 86 -11.60 12.95 -2.29
CA MET A 86 -10.77 13.83 -3.12
C MET A 86 -9.57 14.33 -2.31
N LYS A 87 -8.38 14.15 -2.87
CA LYS A 87 -7.09 14.58 -2.30
C LYS A 87 -6.33 15.42 -3.31
N GLN A 88 -5.74 16.53 -2.85
CA GLN A 88 -4.72 17.23 -3.62
C GLN A 88 -3.40 16.50 -3.40
N ASP A 89 -2.97 15.77 -4.41
CA ASP A 89 -1.75 14.97 -4.37
C ASP A 89 -0.56 15.77 -4.93
N PRO A 90 0.60 15.78 -4.27
CA PRO A 90 1.76 16.55 -4.72
C PRO A 90 2.35 16.03 -6.05
N ASN A 91 2.16 14.75 -6.37
CA ASN A 91 2.72 14.11 -7.56
C ASN A 91 1.77 14.11 -8.75
N PHE A 92 0.44 13.97 -8.50
CA PHE A 92 -0.56 13.71 -9.54
C PHE A 92 -1.70 14.73 -9.56
N GLY A 93 -1.65 15.78 -8.71
CA GLY A 93 -2.69 16.80 -8.64
C GLY A 93 -3.95 16.29 -7.92
N ARG A 94 -5.13 16.68 -8.41
CA ARG A 94 -6.40 16.31 -7.76
C ARG A 94 -6.79 14.88 -8.11
N MET A 95 -6.71 13.99 -7.12
CA MET A 95 -6.96 12.55 -7.27
C MET A 95 -8.07 12.07 -6.32
N GLU A 96 -8.82 11.08 -6.77
CA GLU A 96 -9.74 10.33 -5.91
C GLU A 96 -8.99 9.15 -5.29
N ILE A 97 -9.06 9.02 -3.96
CA ILE A 97 -8.31 8.02 -3.19
C ILE A 97 -9.20 7.20 -2.27
N TYR A 98 -8.70 6.04 -1.86
CA TYR A 98 -9.28 5.20 -0.81
C TYR A 98 -8.32 5.09 0.36
N LYS A 99 -8.86 5.18 1.58
CA LYS A 99 -8.15 4.95 2.85
C LYS A 99 -8.84 3.85 3.64
N ASN A 100 -8.11 3.22 4.55
CA ASN A 100 -8.58 2.17 5.46
C ASN A 100 -9.06 0.91 4.73
N ALA A 101 -10.17 0.99 4.00
CA ALA A 101 -10.69 -0.13 3.24
C ALA A 101 -11.53 0.34 2.04
N VAL A 102 -11.56 -0.48 1.00
CA VAL A 102 -12.49 -0.33 -0.12
C VAL A 102 -12.94 -1.69 -0.63
N ALA A 103 -14.23 -1.81 -0.93
CA ALA A 103 -14.83 -2.99 -1.54
C ALA A 103 -15.25 -2.64 -2.98
N VAL A 104 -14.62 -3.28 -3.95
CA VAL A 104 -14.92 -3.12 -5.37
C VAL A 104 -15.80 -4.28 -5.81
N ASN A 105 -16.99 -3.98 -6.35
CA ASN A 105 -17.91 -4.99 -6.83
C ASN A 105 -17.67 -5.30 -8.31
N ILE A 106 -17.59 -6.57 -8.63
CA ILE A 106 -17.28 -7.11 -9.96
C ILE A 106 -18.41 -8.05 -10.35
N VAL A 107 -18.98 -7.84 -11.51
CA VAL A 107 -19.95 -8.77 -12.11
C VAL A 107 -19.26 -9.52 -13.21
N LEU A 108 -19.22 -10.84 -13.10
CA LEU A 108 -18.68 -11.73 -14.11
C LEU A 108 -19.81 -12.23 -15.03
N LYS A 109 -19.42 -12.61 -16.24
CA LYS A 109 -20.21 -13.46 -17.13
C LYS A 109 -19.36 -14.70 -17.42
N ARG A 110 -19.88 -15.89 -17.11
CA ARG A 110 -19.16 -17.16 -17.24
C ARG A 110 -20.01 -18.25 -17.88
N PRO A 111 -19.38 -19.23 -18.56
CA PRO A 111 -20.05 -20.46 -18.95
C PRO A 111 -20.51 -21.25 -17.73
N ALA A 112 -21.63 -21.97 -17.87
CA ALA A 112 -22.10 -22.90 -16.84
C ALA A 112 -21.00 -23.90 -16.47
N GLY A 113 -20.89 -24.25 -15.18
CA GLY A 113 -19.88 -25.17 -14.68
C GLY A 113 -18.45 -24.58 -14.50
N THR A 114 -18.26 -23.29 -14.75
CA THR A 114 -16.97 -22.63 -14.44
C THR A 114 -16.79 -22.55 -12.93
N GLN A 115 -15.81 -23.29 -12.41
CA GLN A 115 -15.57 -23.38 -10.96
C GLN A 115 -14.41 -22.51 -10.46
N LYS A 116 -13.58 -21.97 -11.35
CA LYS A 116 -12.42 -21.16 -10.97
C LYS A 116 -12.26 -19.99 -11.92
N VAL A 117 -11.83 -18.87 -11.38
CA VAL A 117 -11.43 -17.69 -12.15
C VAL A 117 -10.16 -17.08 -11.52
N THR A 118 -9.25 -16.62 -12.36
CA THR A 118 -8.10 -15.83 -11.92
C THR A 118 -8.35 -14.38 -12.24
N LEU A 119 -8.41 -13.55 -11.21
CA LEU A 119 -8.47 -12.08 -11.34
C LEU A 119 -7.08 -11.50 -11.18
N VAL A 120 -6.70 -10.64 -12.10
CA VAL A 120 -5.50 -9.81 -12.00
C VAL A 120 -5.94 -8.42 -11.61
N ILE A 121 -5.35 -7.91 -10.55
CA ILE A 121 -5.68 -6.62 -9.97
C ILE A 121 -4.44 -5.75 -9.98
N ASP A 122 -4.49 -4.65 -10.73
CA ASP A 122 -3.48 -3.61 -10.73
C ASP A 122 -3.91 -2.51 -9.76
N TYR A 123 -2.97 -1.96 -9.02
CA TYR A 123 -3.22 -0.87 -8.08
C TYR A 123 -1.93 -0.10 -7.78
N GLN A 124 -2.08 1.13 -7.33
CA GLN A 124 -0.97 1.98 -6.90
C GLN A 124 -1.40 2.82 -5.71
N GLY A 125 -0.49 3.01 -4.76
CA GLY A 125 -0.74 3.80 -3.57
C GLY A 125 0.53 4.43 -3.04
N CYS A 126 0.35 5.27 -2.02
CA CYS A 126 1.43 6.02 -1.39
C CYS A 126 1.28 5.99 0.14
N GLU A 127 2.39 6.27 0.83
CA GLU A 127 2.41 6.61 2.24
C GLU A 127 2.18 8.11 2.40
N GLU A 128 1.25 8.50 3.25
CA GLU A 128 0.74 9.88 3.33
C GLU A 128 1.69 10.85 4.00
N LYS A 129 2.43 10.43 5.02
CA LYS A 129 3.27 11.31 5.83
C LYS A 129 4.58 11.67 5.12
N THR A 130 5.19 10.70 4.46
CA THR A 130 6.43 10.89 3.71
C THR A 130 6.19 11.31 2.27
N GLY A 131 4.97 11.09 1.75
CA GLY A 131 4.65 11.31 0.34
C GLY A 131 5.29 10.31 -0.62
N VAL A 132 5.85 9.22 -0.10
CA VAL A 132 6.49 8.18 -0.92
C VAL A 132 5.43 7.29 -1.56
N CYS A 133 5.48 7.21 -2.89
CA CYS A 133 4.60 6.36 -3.66
C CYS A 133 5.29 5.06 -4.06
N TYR A 134 4.54 3.97 -3.99
CA TYR A 134 4.97 2.68 -4.50
C TYR A 134 4.90 2.66 -6.04
N PRO A 135 5.74 1.88 -6.71
CA PRO A 135 5.54 1.62 -8.12
C PRO A 135 4.19 0.93 -8.35
N PRO A 136 3.63 0.94 -9.57
CA PRO A 136 2.44 0.17 -9.90
C PRO A 136 2.61 -1.30 -9.50
N MET A 137 1.65 -1.83 -8.77
CA MET A 137 1.64 -3.19 -8.24
C MET A 137 0.58 -4.01 -8.96
N GLN A 138 0.83 -5.31 -9.09
CA GLN A 138 -0.11 -6.26 -9.68
C GLN A 138 -0.21 -7.51 -8.80
N LYS A 139 -1.45 -7.99 -8.60
CA LYS A 139 -1.69 -9.24 -7.87
C LYS A 139 -2.67 -10.14 -8.63
N ALA A 140 -2.28 -11.38 -8.84
CA ALA A 140 -3.15 -12.41 -9.37
C ALA A 140 -3.78 -13.21 -8.23
N LEU A 141 -5.11 -13.31 -8.22
CA LEU A 141 -5.88 -13.99 -7.19
C LEU A 141 -6.83 -15.01 -7.82
N MET A 142 -6.67 -16.27 -7.43
CA MET A 142 -7.58 -17.34 -7.84
C MET A 142 -8.77 -17.38 -6.90
N LEU A 143 -9.96 -17.43 -7.47
CA LEU A 143 -11.22 -17.54 -6.77
C LEU A 143 -11.93 -18.83 -7.20
N THR A 144 -12.40 -19.62 -6.22
CA THR A 144 -13.31 -20.73 -6.47
C THR A 144 -14.74 -20.20 -6.49
N LEU A 145 -15.45 -20.47 -7.59
CA LEU A 145 -16.83 -20.07 -7.81
C LEU A 145 -17.76 -21.23 -7.46
N LYS A 146 -18.89 -20.89 -6.87
CA LYS A 146 -20.00 -21.81 -6.59
C LYS A 146 -21.17 -21.43 -7.49
N ASP A 147 -21.98 -22.41 -7.83
CA ASP A 147 -23.27 -22.24 -8.51
C ASP A 147 -24.37 -21.81 -7.53
#